data_807d09ecad7fd434544f349157f4d906
#
_entry.id   807d09ecad7fd434544f349157f4d906
#
_cell.length_a   1.000
_cell.length_b   1.000
_cell.length_c   1.000
_cell.angle_alpha   90.00
_cell.angle_beta   90.00
_cell.angle_gamma   90.00
#
_symmetry.space_group_name_H-M   'P 1'
#
loop_
_entity.id
_entity.type
_entity.pdbx_description
1 polymer ?
#
loop_
_entity_poly.entity_id
_entity_poly.type
_entity_poly.pdbx_seq_one_letter_code
_entity_poly.pdbx_strand_id
1 'polypeptide(L)'
;MIRKAVLFLGFSLVAAFSAAHAQQDDAAPARSYAYAFSNQGGDDADGIARLDSFIQQRLRDANLLATGAGNGKVEVTVTHYYARSDSARAWAGVMAGRDKVTSRVRVLDGKGNALDEFEVKSSNVTAFGSTAGLHEKHADEIVARVKQVQ
;
A
#
# COMPACT_ATOMS: atom_id res chain seq x y z
N MET A 1 41.30 83.07 -2.49
CA MET A 1 40.73 82.06 -3.42
C MET A 1 40.59 80.75 -2.63
N ILE A 2 39.39 80.44 -2.15
CA ILE A 2 39.15 79.32 -1.26
C ILE A 2 38.28 78.30 -2.04
N ARG A 3 38.82 77.14 -2.40
CA ARG A 3 38.09 76.04 -3.05
C ARG A 3 37.50 75.14 -1.94
N LYS A 4 36.17 75.13 -1.92
CA LYS A 4 35.42 74.20 -1.06
C LYS A 4 35.36 72.81 -1.73
N ALA A 5 35.88 71.84 -1.07
CA ALA A 5 35.72 70.44 -1.42
C ALA A 5 34.40 69.90 -0.83
N VAL A 6 33.52 69.38 -1.64
CA VAL A 6 32.28 68.73 -1.24
C VAL A 6 32.54 67.22 -1.21
N LEU A 7 32.42 66.65 -0.02
CA LEU A 7 32.59 65.20 0.23
C LEU A 7 31.23 64.52 0.01
N PHE A 8 31.11 63.70 -1.01
CA PHE A 8 29.93 62.83 -1.24
C PHE A 8 30.13 61.50 -0.49
N LEU A 9 29.34 61.33 0.56
CA LEU A 9 29.24 60.02 1.25
C LEU A 9 28.26 59.15 0.47
N GLY A 10 28.78 58.21 -0.29
CA GLY A 10 27.97 57.18 -0.93
C GLY A 10 27.55 56.09 0.03
N PHE A 11 26.26 56.00 0.32
CA PHE A 11 25.69 54.93 1.15
C PHE A 11 25.38 53.72 0.24
N SER A 12 26.26 52.73 0.26
CA SER A 12 26.02 51.45 -0.46
C SER A 12 25.11 50.56 0.36
N LEU A 13 23.86 50.46 -0.06
CA LEU A 13 22.88 49.53 0.48
C LEU A 13 23.15 48.12 -0.10
N VAL A 14 23.81 47.25 0.65
CA VAL A 14 23.98 45.83 0.29
C VAL A 14 22.69 45.10 0.64
N ALA A 15 21.85 44.84 -0.36
CA ALA A 15 20.71 43.95 -0.23
C ALA A 15 21.20 42.50 -0.21
N ALA A 16 21.22 41.88 0.97
CA ALA A 16 21.45 40.47 1.12
C ALA A 16 20.20 39.71 0.64
N PHE A 17 20.24 39.15 -0.56
CA PHE A 17 19.25 38.16 -1.03
C PHE A 17 19.54 36.86 -0.29
N SER A 18 18.80 36.58 0.78
CA SER A 18 18.70 35.23 1.33
C SER A 18 17.92 34.37 0.33
N ALA A 19 18.65 33.62 -0.48
CA ALA A 19 18.07 32.52 -1.24
C ALA A 19 17.65 31.44 -0.25
N ALA A 20 16.37 31.42 0.12
CA ALA A 20 15.76 30.28 0.75
C ALA A 20 15.82 29.13 -0.28
N HIS A 21 16.80 28.25 -0.14
CA HIS A 21 16.79 26.95 -0.78
C HIS A 21 15.59 26.21 -0.18
N ALA A 22 14.48 26.20 -0.90
CA ALA A 22 13.45 25.22 -0.69
C ALA A 22 14.13 23.86 -0.89
N GLN A 23 14.37 23.17 0.22
CA GLN A 23 14.80 21.80 0.24
C GLN A 23 13.65 21.02 -0.40
N GLN A 24 13.76 20.76 -1.68
CA GLN A 24 12.91 19.86 -2.40
C GLN A 24 13.28 18.49 -1.80
N ASP A 25 12.42 17.99 -0.90
CA ASP A 25 12.47 16.60 -0.49
C ASP A 25 12.34 15.79 -1.78
N ASP A 26 13.46 15.31 -2.29
CA ASP A 26 13.51 14.26 -3.31
C ASP A 26 12.97 12.98 -2.67
N ALA A 27 11.65 12.94 -2.44
CA ALA A 27 10.96 11.71 -2.15
C ALA A 27 11.22 10.79 -3.33
N ALA A 28 11.96 9.71 -3.10
CA ALA A 28 12.19 8.69 -4.12
C ALA A 28 10.85 8.35 -4.79
N PRO A 29 10.78 8.26 -6.12
CA PRO A 29 9.52 8.04 -6.81
C PRO A 29 8.86 6.81 -6.22
N ALA A 30 7.63 6.97 -5.72
CA ALA A 30 6.87 5.89 -5.12
C ALA A 30 6.84 4.71 -6.09
N ARG A 31 7.29 3.54 -5.63
CA ARG A 31 7.33 2.34 -6.47
C ARG A 31 5.90 1.90 -6.76
N SER A 32 5.60 1.68 -8.03
CA SER A 32 4.36 1.07 -8.47
C SER A 32 4.63 -0.33 -9.01
N TYR A 33 3.74 -1.26 -8.74
CA TYR A 33 3.92 -2.68 -9.02
C TYR A 33 2.88 -3.18 -10.00
N ALA A 34 3.26 -4.05 -10.93
CA ALA A 34 2.33 -4.94 -11.59
C ALA A 34 1.73 -5.90 -10.54
N TYR A 35 0.51 -6.37 -10.77
CA TYR A 35 -0.18 -7.24 -9.82
C TYR A 35 -0.47 -8.61 -10.44
N ALA A 36 -0.31 -9.66 -9.66
CA ALA A 36 -0.75 -10.99 -10.01
C ALA A 36 -1.42 -11.66 -8.82
N PHE A 37 -2.51 -12.38 -9.09
CA PHE A 37 -3.27 -13.10 -8.09
C PHE A 37 -3.42 -14.58 -8.48
N SER A 38 -3.34 -15.46 -7.50
CA SER A 38 -3.60 -16.88 -7.66
C SER A 38 -4.28 -17.45 -6.43
N ASN A 39 -5.08 -18.50 -6.65
CA ASN A 39 -5.75 -19.21 -5.57
C ASN A 39 -5.31 -20.68 -5.53
N GLN A 40 -4.90 -21.13 -4.36
CA GLN A 40 -4.56 -22.52 -4.03
C GLN A 40 -5.28 -22.98 -2.76
N GLY A 41 -6.13 -22.16 -2.17
CA GLY A 41 -6.58 -22.31 -0.79
C GLY A 41 -8.06 -22.49 -0.55
N GLY A 42 -8.90 -22.58 -1.58
CA GLY A 42 -10.33 -22.75 -1.38
C GLY A 42 -11.14 -22.82 -2.67
N ASP A 43 -12.38 -23.30 -2.56
CA ASP A 43 -13.29 -23.53 -3.68
C ASP A 43 -14.36 -22.44 -3.82
N ASP A 44 -14.45 -21.47 -2.90
CA ASP A 44 -15.38 -20.34 -2.98
C ASP A 44 -14.90 -19.31 -4.00
N ALA A 45 -15.20 -19.57 -5.29
CA ALA A 45 -14.76 -18.74 -6.39
C ALA A 45 -15.23 -17.27 -6.25
N ASP A 46 -16.47 -17.05 -5.79
CA ASP A 46 -17.05 -15.72 -5.62
C ASP A 46 -16.41 -14.96 -4.48
N GLY A 47 -16.18 -15.62 -3.33
CA GLY A 47 -15.50 -15.04 -2.20
C GLY A 47 -14.05 -14.66 -2.52
N ILE A 48 -13.35 -15.53 -3.23
CA ILE A 48 -11.97 -15.32 -3.67
C ILE A 48 -11.88 -14.19 -4.70
N ALA A 49 -12.80 -14.09 -5.65
CA ALA A 49 -12.84 -12.98 -6.61
C ALA A 49 -13.12 -11.63 -5.93
N ARG A 50 -13.97 -11.62 -4.90
CA ARG A 50 -14.18 -10.41 -4.06
C ARG A 50 -12.93 -10.03 -3.29
N LEU A 51 -12.25 -10.99 -2.69
CA LEU A 51 -10.98 -10.74 -2.00
C LEU A 51 -9.93 -10.14 -2.94
N ASP A 52 -9.77 -10.70 -4.14
CA ASP A 52 -8.89 -10.15 -5.18
C ASP A 52 -9.23 -8.69 -5.51
N SER A 53 -10.53 -8.41 -5.71
CA SER A 53 -11.02 -7.04 -5.98
C SER A 53 -10.68 -6.06 -4.85
N PHE A 54 -10.83 -6.45 -3.59
CA PHE A 54 -10.46 -5.63 -2.44
C PHE A 54 -8.95 -5.34 -2.41
N ILE A 55 -8.11 -6.36 -2.65
CA ILE A 55 -6.65 -6.19 -2.67
C ILE A 55 -6.25 -5.22 -3.79
N GLN A 56 -6.78 -5.41 -5.00
CA GLN A 56 -6.50 -4.51 -6.11
C GLN A 56 -6.93 -3.07 -5.81
N GLN A 57 -8.12 -2.89 -5.23
CA GLN A 57 -8.62 -1.57 -4.87
C GLN A 57 -7.69 -0.90 -3.84
N ARG A 58 -7.32 -1.59 -2.77
CA ARG A 58 -6.43 -1.04 -1.74
C ARG A 58 -5.03 -0.70 -2.28
N LEU A 59 -4.49 -1.51 -3.20
CA LEU A 59 -3.23 -1.20 -3.88
C LEU A 59 -3.35 0.05 -4.76
N ARG A 60 -4.49 0.24 -5.48
CA ARG A 60 -4.76 1.47 -6.26
C ARG A 60 -4.86 2.70 -5.36
N ASP A 61 -5.66 2.61 -4.29
CA ASP A 61 -5.88 3.70 -3.33
C ASP A 61 -4.56 4.14 -2.66
N ALA A 62 -3.63 3.20 -2.52
CA ALA A 62 -2.30 3.45 -1.98
C ALA A 62 -1.27 3.93 -3.03
N ASN A 63 -1.66 4.10 -4.30
CA ASN A 63 -0.77 4.40 -5.44
C ASN A 63 0.36 3.37 -5.65
N LEU A 64 0.11 2.12 -5.25
CA LEU A 64 1.06 1.02 -5.40
C LEU A 64 0.82 0.18 -6.66
N LEU A 65 -0.35 0.30 -7.28
CA LEU A 65 -0.69 -0.44 -8.49
C LEU A 65 -0.30 0.34 -9.73
N ALA A 66 0.55 -0.25 -10.57
CA ALA A 66 0.97 0.35 -11.83
C ALA A 66 -0.17 0.31 -12.86
N THR A 67 -0.31 1.39 -13.64
CA THR A 67 -1.23 1.46 -14.80
C THR A 67 -0.63 0.87 -16.09
N GLY A 68 0.62 0.40 -16.02
CA GLY A 68 1.39 -0.21 -17.11
C GLY A 68 2.47 -1.14 -16.57
N ALA A 69 3.61 -1.23 -17.26
CA ALA A 69 4.77 -1.94 -16.74
C ALA A 69 5.27 -1.25 -15.47
N GLY A 70 5.03 -1.87 -14.31
CA GLY A 70 5.47 -1.36 -13.02
C GLY A 70 6.98 -1.50 -12.81
N ASN A 71 7.49 -0.86 -11.74
CA ASN A 71 8.89 -0.97 -11.32
C ASN A 71 9.20 -2.32 -10.65
N GLY A 72 8.22 -3.21 -10.60
CA GLY A 72 8.28 -4.53 -9.99
C GLY A 72 6.92 -5.20 -10.04
N LYS A 73 6.72 -6.23 -9.22
CA LYS A 73 5.50 -7.03 -9.20
C LYS A 73 5.11 -7.40 -7.76
N VAL A 74 3.84 -7.31 -7.43
CA VAL A 74 3.25 -7.91 -6.23
C VAL A 74 2.48 -9.15 -6.65
N GLU A 75 2.89 -10.31 -6.16
CA GLU A 75 2.24 -11.59 -6.36
C GLU A 75 1.53 -12.01 -5.07
N VAL A 76 0.23 -12.23 -5.15
CA VAL A 76 -0.59 -12.70 -4.02
C VAL A 76 -1.11 -14.09 -4.34
N THR A 77 -0.79 -15.05 -3.49
CA THR A 77 -1.30 -16.43 -3.58
C THR A 77 -2.12 -16.73 -2.34
N VAL A 78 -3.43 -16.92 -2.51
CA VAL A 78 -4.29 -17.43 -1.43
C VAL A 78 -3.94 -18.88 -1.18
N THR A 79 -3.47 -19.19 0.03
CA THR A 79 -3.08 -20.58 0.45
C THR A 79 -4.13 -21.23 1.32
N HIS A 80 -5.01 -20.44 1.92
CA HIS A 80 -6.16 -20.94 2.68
C HIS A 80 -7.28 -19.90 2.64
N TYR A 81 -8.47 -20.33 2.28
CA TYR A 81 -9.67 -19.53 2.31
C TYR A 81 -10.83 -20.35 2.88
N TYR A 82 -11.43 -19.84 3.94
CA TYR A 82 -12.65 -20.37 4.52
C TYR A 82 -13.53 -19.21 4.95
N ALA A 83 -14.67 -19.08 4.29
CA ALA A 83 -15.72 -18.14 4.65
C ALA A 83 -17.03 -18.91 4.82
N ARG A 84 -17.73 -18.65 5.91
CA ARG A 84 -19.04 -19.25 6.16
C ARG A 84 -20.07 -18.57 5.26
N SER A 85 -20.99 -19.36 4.72
CA SER A 85 -22.18 -18.82 4.07
C SER A 85 -23.08 -18.09 5.10
N ASP A 86 -23.87 -17.13 4.63
CA ASP A 86 -24.79 -16.39 5.50
C ASP A 86 -25.80 -17.33 6.18
N SER A 87 -26.23 -18.40 5.49
CA SER A 87 -27.06 -19.44 6.06
C SER A 87 -26.36 -20.21 7.20
N ALA A 88 -25.07 -20.57 7.03
CA ALA A 88 -24.30 -21.23 8.07
C ALA A 88 -24.12 -20.35 9.30
N ARG A 89 -23.99 -19.03 9.12
CA ARG A 89 -23.92 -18.04 10.22
C ARG A 89 -25.24 -17.97 11.01
N ALA A 90 -26.37 -17.99 10.30
CA ALA A 90 -27.68 -17.93 10.93
C ALA A 90 -28.03 -19.19 11.74
N TRP A 91 -27.59 -20.37 11.27
CA TRP A 91 -27.97 -21.66 11.88
C TRP A 91 -27.00 -22.16 12.95
N ALA A 92 -25.70 -22.02 12.77
CA ALA A 92 -24.70 -22.66 13.62
C ALA A 92 -24.07 -21.72 14.67
N GLY A 93 -24.37 -20.41 14.63
CA GLY A 93 -23.89 -19.43 15.59
C GLY A 93 -22.38 -19.53 15.85
N VAL A 94 -22.00 -19.54 17.14
CA VAL A 94 -20.60 -19.58 17.60
C VAL A 94 -19.91 -20.90 17.25
N MET A 95 -20.68 -21.98 17.02
CA MET A 95 -20.16 -23.34 16.78
C MET A 95 -19.63 -23.54 15.34
N ALA A 96 -19.94 -22.65 14.40
CA ALA A 96 -19.60 -22.79 12.98
C ALA A 96 -18.13 -22.45 12.62
N GLY A 97 -17.25 -22.27 13.57
CA GLY A 97 -15.86 -21.90 13.32
C GLY A 97 -15.67 -20.41 13.03
N ARG A 98 -14.50 -20.03 12.53
CA ARG A 98 -14.14 -18.65 12.20
C ARG A 98 -13.80 -18.55 10.73
N ASP A 99 -14.26 -17.49 10.08
CA ASP A 99 -13.78 -17.17 8.73
C ASP A 99 -12.28 -16.89 8.81
N LYS A 100 -11.53 -17.39 7.85
CA LYS A 100 -10.08 -17.29 7.81
C LYS A 100 -9.58 -17.16 6.39
N VAL A 101 -8.65 -16.25 6.19
CA VAL A 101 -7.90 -16.10 4.94
C VAL A 101 -6.42 -16.11 5.26
N THR A 102 -5.65 -16.88 4.48
CA THR A 102 -4.18 -16.85 4.52
C THR A 102 -3.68 -16.66 3.09
N SER A 103 -2.79 -15.68 2.92
CA SER A 103 -2.14 -15.42 1.63
C SER A 103 -0.63 -15.34 1.80
N ARG A 104 0.11 -15.92 0.85
CA ARG A 104 1.52 -15.65 0.64
C ARG A 104 1.66 -14.50 -0.32
N VAL A 105 2.49 -13.52 0.02
CA VAL A 105 2.75 -12.34 -0.80
C VAL A 105 4.23 -12.28 -1.12
N ARG A 106 4.57 -12.07 -2.39
CA ARG A 106 5.93 -11.81 -2.86
C ARG A 106 5.98 -10.45 -3.52
N VAL A 107 6.93 -9.64 -3.12
CA VAL A 107 7.23 -8.36 -3.75
C VAL A 107 8.52 -8.51 -4.53
N LEU A 108 8.46 -8.28 -5.82
CA LEU A 108 9.57 -8.46 -6.74
C LEU A 108 10.01 -7.11 -7.30
N ASP A 109 11.31 -6.96 -7.58
CA ASP A 109 11.84 -5.84 -8.36
C ASP A 109 11.53 -5.98 -9.86
N GLY A 110 11.90 -4.97 -10.66
CA GLY A 110 11.72 -4.98 -12.12
C GLY A 110 12.51 -6.04 -12.86
N LYS A 111 13.44 -6.73 -12.18
CA LYS A 111 14.24 -7.84 -12.72
C LYS A 111 13.70 -9.19 -12.27
N GLY A 112 12.68 -9.23 -11.42
CA GLY A 112 12.07 -10.44 -10.88
C GLY A 112 12.75 -10.99 -9.62
N ASN A 113 13.69 -10.25 -9.01
CA ASN A 113 14.27 -10.66 -7.74
C ASN A 113 13.32 -10.35 -6.60
N ALA A 114 13.23 -11.24 -5.61
CA ALA A 114 12.40 -11.00 -4.44
C ALA A 114 13.02 -9.88 -3.58
N LEU A 115 12.23 -8.83 -3.37
CA LEU A 115 12.50 -7.76 -2.40
C LEU A 115 12.02 -8.16 -1.02
N ASP A 116 10.85 -8.81 -0.94
CA ASP A 116 10.29 -9.36 0.29
C ASP A 116 9.34 -10.52 -0.03
N GLU A 117 9.19 -11.42 0.94
CA GLU A 117 8.20 -12.49 0.92
C GLU A 117 7.63 -12.66 2.32
N PHE A 118 6.30 -12.60 2.44
CA PHE A 118 5.64 -12.68 3.73
C PHE A 118 4.28 -13.39 3.63
N GLU A 119 3.79 -13.81 4.77
CA GLU A 119 2.45 -14.40 4.92
C GLU A 119 1.54 -13.45 5.70
N VAL A 120 0.31 -13.28 5.20
CA VAL A 120 -0.77 -12.55 5.89
C VAL A 120 -1.84 -13.55 6.29
N LYS A 121 -2.20 -13.52 7.59
CA LYS A 121 -3.25 -14.37 8.17
C LYS A 121 -4.31 -13.49 8.81
N SER A 122 -5.49 -13.49 8.27
CA SER A 122 -6.62 -12.72 8.81
C SER A 122 -7.75 -13.67 9.20
N SER A 123 -8.41 -13.36 10.29
CA SER A 123 -9.58 -14.10 10.76
C SER A 123 -10.59 -13.15 11.43
N ASN A 124 -11.86 -13.49 11.37
CA ASN A 124 -12.88 -12.83 12.15
C ASN A 124 -12.74 -13.20 13.62
N VAL A 125 -12.60 -12.20 14.48
CA VAL A 125 -12.45 -12.41 15.94
C VAL A 125 -13.77 -12.84 16.58
N THR A 126 -14.89 -12.46 15.96
CA THR A 126 -16.23 -12.76 16.48
C THR A 126 -17.07 -13.52 15.45
N ALA A 127 -18.06 -14.27 15.95
CA ALA A 127 -19.05 -14.96 15.10
C ALA A 127 -19.89 -13.97 14.26
N PHE A 128 -19.89 -12.69 14.60
CA PHE A 128 -20.67 -11.62 13.94
C PHE A 128 -19.88 -10.84 12.90
N GLY A 129 -18.58 -11.11 12.71
CA GLY A 129 -17.78 -10.44 11.68
C GLY A 129 -18.28 -10.77 10.27
N SER A 130 -18.40 -9.76 9.40
CA SER A 130 -18.76 -9.98 7.99
C SER A 130 -17.60 -10.53 7.18
N THR A 131 -17.88 -11.28 6.10
CA THR A 131 -16.87 -11.71 5.13
C THR A 131 -16.22 -10.50 4.44
N ALA A 132 -17.01 -9.46 4.14
CA ALA A 132 -16.49 -8.22 3.57
C ALA A 132 -15.45 -7.56 4.50
N GLY A 133 -15.75 -7.42 5.79
CA GLY A 133 -14.80 -6.86 6.77
C GLY A 133 -13.52 -7.70 6.91
N LEU A 134 -13.61 -9.03 6.73
CA LEU A 134 -12.43 -9.90 6.69
C LEU A 134 -11.57 -9.61 5.44
N HIS A 135 -12.19 -9.45 4.27
CA HIS A 135 -11.48 -9.13 3.03
C HIS A 135 -10.81 -7.75 3.10
N GLU A 136 -11.50 -6.73 3.63
CA GLU A 136 -10.93 -5.40 3.82
C GLU A 136 -9.70 -5.47 4.73
N LYS A 137 -9.83 -6.08 5.91
CA LYS A 137 -8.72 -6.24 6.85
C LYS A 137 -7.53 -6.95 6.21
N HIS A 138 -7.78 -8.04 5.47
CA HIS A 138 -6.73 -8.80 4.80
C HIS A 138 -6.01 -7.98 3.75
N ALA A 139 -6.76 -7.23 2.93
CA ALA A 139 -6.20 -6.32 1.92
C ALA A 139 -5.39 -5.19 2.56
N ASP A 140 -5.88 -4.59 3.65
CA ASP A 140 -5.18 -3.52 4.38
C ASP A 140 -3.85 -4.03 4.97
N GLU A 141 -3.82 -5.25 5.53
CA GLU A 141 -2.59 -5.88 6.04
C GLU A 141 -1.56 -6.13 4.93
N ILE A 142 -2.00 -6.60 3.74
CA ILE A 142 -1.11 -6.78 2.58
C ILE A 142 -0.51 -5.43 2.16
N VAL A 143 -1.35 -4.40 1.97
CA VAL A 143 -0.91 -3.08 1.52
C VAL A 143 0.04 -2.43 2.52
N ALA A 144 -0.24 -2.55 3.83
CA ALA A 144 0.63 -2.02 4.87
C ALA A 144 2.04 -2.63 4.81
N ARG A 145 2.14 -3.93 4.53
CA ARG A 145 3.43 -4.63 4.38
C ARG A 145 4.13 -4.23 3.08
N VAL A 146 3.42 -4.16 1.95
CA VAL A 146 4.00 -3.74 0.67
C VAL A 146 4.58 -2.32 0.75
N LYS A 147 3.93 -1.40 1.48
CA LYS A 147 4.45 -0.05 1.74
C LYS A 147 5.79 -0.04 2.46
N GLN A 148 6.08 -1.02 3.29
CA GLN A 148 7.34 -1.10 4.04
C GLN A 148 8.53 -1.55 3.18
N VAL A 149 8.28 -2.08 1.98
CA VAL A 149 9.31 -2.58 1.04
C VAL A 149 9.83 -1.45 0.13
N GLN A 150 9.28 -0.23 0.26
CA GLN A 150 9.63 0.94 -0.58
C GLN A 150 10.97 1.58 -0.18
#